data_eb026e4263c1fbc56c441b4dbfd1302c
#
_entry.id   eb026e4263c1fbc56c441b4dbfd1302c
#
_cell.length_a   1.000
_cell.length_b   1.000
_cell.length_c   1.000
_cell.angle_alpha   90.00
_cell.angle_beta   90.00
_cell.angle_gamma   90.00
#
_symmetry.space_group_name_H-M   'P 1'
#
loop_
_entity.id
_entity.type
_entity.pdbx_description
1 polymer ?
#
loop_
_entity_poly.entity_id
_entity_poly.type
_entity_poly.pdbx_seq_one_letter_code
_entity_poly.pdbx_strand_id
1 'polypeptide(L)'
;RISIVDSTPGVTRDRVSALVPFQDVVMELVDTGGIGVVDQDDLSDHIDRQIAFALEGANLILFVVDVRDGITPLDRAVATRLRERSEEIPLILAANKVDHPGLETGIHEFHQLGLGTPHGVSANEGWGRKDLLREISEKVWPTKGVEIDPVMRIAVVGRRNVGKSTFVNALAEEERVIVSEVPGTTRDAVDVRFQKDGREFVVIDTAGIQRRKGIKNSIEFYSQVRTLGAIQRADVVIFLLDASEEVTRADKKLGETISHAHKVCLLVANKWDLTNGEVATEAYADYLTDRMPGMIYAPVVFTTARDSRNIQATIDMAQHLYKRASKRVGTGELNRVMAAITTHRSPPAKKGKAGKVYYSTQVAVCPPVFALFVNQPKAFSKDYKRYIANALREALDFEEIPIRVLFRKRESLYHD
;
A
#
# COMPACT_ATOMS: atom_id res chain seq x y z
N ARG A 1 10.71 4.63 10.79
CA ARG A 1 10.06 3.89 11.90
C ARG A 1 8.56 4.00 11.71
N ILE A 2 7.87 2.88 11.47
CA ILE A 2 6.42 2.82 11.23
C ILE A 2 5.73 2.22 12.46
N SER A 3 6.43 1.52 13.35
CA SER A 3 5.88 1.01 14.59
C SER A 3 6.04 2.02 15.72
N ILE A 4 5.00 2.20 16.51
CA ILE A 4 5.06 2.87 17.80
C ILE A 4 5.74 1.86 18.74
N VAL A 5 6.98 2.15 19.11
CA VAL A 5 7.68 1.37 20.12
C VAL A 5 7.21 1.87 21.48
N ASP A 6 6.31 1.14 22.12
CA ASP A 6 6.02 1.31 23.53
C ASP A 6 6.82 0.26 24.30
N SER A 7 7.41 0.67 25.43
CA SER A 7 8.18 -0.20 26.31
C SER A 7 7.32 -1.13 27.17
N THR A 8 6.00 -1.07 27.01
CA THR A 8 5.05 -1.90 27.76
C THR A 8 4.77 -3.20 27.01
N PRO A 9 5.11 -4.39 27.55
CA PRO A 9 4.81 -5.67 26.92
C PRO A 9 3.30 -5.86 26.74
N GLY A 10 2.87 -6.28 25.54
CA GLY A 10 1.48 -6.67 25.26
C GLY A 10 0.61 -5.62 24.56
N VAL A 11 1.14 -4.49 24.12
CA VAL A 11 0.33 -3.38 23.55
C VAL A 11 0.04 -3.49 22.05
N THR A 12 0.72 -4.33 21.28
CA THR A 12 0.40 -4.53 19.86
C THR A 12 -0.75 -5.51 19.68
N ARG A 13 -1.98 -5.02 19.77
CA ARG A 13 -3.20 -5.75 19.38
C ARG A 13 -3.54 -5.66 17.89
N ASP A 14 -2.86 -4.81 17.15
CA ASP A 14 -3.14 -4.54 15.74
C ASP A 14 -2.01 -5.06 14.86
N ARG A 15 -2.38 -5.74 13.77
CA ARG A 15 -1.48 -6.20 12.71
C ARG A 15 -0.76 -4.99 12.12
N VAL A 16 0.52 -4.84 12.41
CA VAL A 16 1.37 -3.83 11.80
C VAL A 16 2.01 -4.44 10.58
N SER A 17 1.65 -3.97 9.39
CA SER A 17 2.30 -4.41 8.16
C SER A 17 3.09 -3.27 7.52
N ALA A 18 4.20 -3.63 6.86
CA ALA A 18 5.04 -2.71 6.11
C ALA A 18 5.40 -3.31 4.75
N LEU A 19 5.24 -2.51 3.70
CA LEU A 19 5.71 -2.89 2.37
C LEU A 19 7.21 -2.64 2.26
N VAL A 20 7.98 -3.68 2.01
CA VAL A 20 9.44 -3.64 1.87
C VAL A 20 9.80 -3.93 0.41
N PRO A 21 10.27 -2.94 -0.36
CA PRO A 21 10.76 -3.19 -1.70
C PRO A 21 12.16 -3.82 -1.64
N PHE A 22 12.34 -4.92 -2.36
CA PHE A 22 13.64 -5.55 -2.55
C PHE A 22 13.77 -6.06 -3.98
N GLN A 23 14.77 -5.60 -4.72
CA GLN A 23 14.95 -5.85 -6.15
C GLN A 23 13.67 -5.48 -6.95
N ASP A 24 13.07 -6.43 -7.65
CA ASP A 24 11.86 -6.23 -8.44
C ASP A 24 10.58 -6.69 -7.73
N VAL A 25 10.69 -7.00 -6.43
CA VAL A 25 9.61 -7.53 -5.60
C VAL A 25 9.24 -6.55 -4.49
N VAL A 26 7.97 -6.44 -4.18
CA VAL A 26 7.47 -5.76 -2.97
C VAL A 26 6.95 -6.84 -2.03
N MET A 27 7.57 -6.95 -0.86
CA MET A 27 7.15 -7.88 0.19
C MET A 27 6.30 -7.13 1.22
N GLU A 28 5.21 -7.73 1.67
CA GLU A 28 4.50 -7.26 2.85
C GLU A 28 5.09 -7.96 4.08
N LEU A 29 5.79 -7.19 4.92
CA LEU A 29 6.27 -7.66 6.20
C LEU A 29 5.19 -7.42 7.25
N VAL A 30 4.73 -8.48 7.88
CA VAL A 30 3.71 -8.45 8.93
C VAL A 30 4.38 -8.71 10.27
N ASP A 31 4.30 -7.73 11.17
CA ASP A 31 4.70 -7.90 12.57
C ASP A 31 3.56 -8.59 13.33
N THR A 32 3.85 -9.76 13.89
CA THR A 32 2.86 -10.53 14.66
C THR A 32 2.74 -10.07 16.13
N GLY A 33 3.52 -9.05 16.52
CA GLY A 33 3.65 -8.64 17.91
C GLY A 33 4.63 -9.55 18.68
N GLY A 34 5.37 -8.97 19.63
CA GLY A 34 6.27 -9.75 20.47
C GLY A 34 5.49 -10.78 21.31
N ILE A 35 5.94 -12.03 21.33
CA ILE A 35 5.49 -13.05 22.26
C ILE A 35 6.09 -12.69 23.63
N GLY A 36 5.44 -11.79 24.34
CA GLY A 36 5.94 -11.28 25.62
C GLY A 36 4.91 -11.36 26.72
N VAL A 37 5.34 -11.93 27.82
CA VAL A 37 4.79 -11.86 29.18
C VAL A 37 3.25 -11.90 29.29
N VAL A 38 2.74 -13.11 29.26
CA VAL A 38 1.44 -13.48 29.81
C VAL A 38 1.73 -14.41 30.98
N ASP A 39 0.89 -14.42 32.04
CA ASP A 39 0.99 -15.32 33.15
C ASP A 39 1.20 -16.77 32.71
N GLN A 40 2.01 -17.54 33.44
CA GLN A 40 2.51 -18.86 33.06
C GLN A 40 1.42 -19.89 32.67
N ASP A 41 0.18 -19.69 33.10
CA ASP A 41 -0.94 -20.61 32.84
C ASP A 41 -1.59 -20.45 31.48
N ASP A 42 -1.41 -19.30 30.78
CA ASP A 42 -2.01 -18.99 29.45
C ASP A 42 -0.99 -18.95 28.31
N LEU A 43 0.29 -19.23 28.58
CA LEU A 43 1.39 -19.06 27.64
C LEU A 43 1.24 -19.96 26.39
N SER A 44 0.80 -21.20 26.57
CA SER A 44 0.65 -22.16 25.45
C SER A 44 -0.41 -21.73 24.45
N ASP A 45 -1.59 -21.35 24.94
CA ASP A 45 -2.71 -20.91 24.09
C ASP A 45 -2.43 -19.58 23.39
N HIS A 46 -1.61 -18.73 24.03
CA HIS A 46 -1.18 -17.47 23.43
C HIS A 46 -0.18 -17.69 22.30
N ILE A 47 0.81 -18.56 22.49
CA ILE A 47 1.76 -18.98 21.47
C ILE A 47 1.03 -19.60 20.28
N ASP A 48 0.10 -20.52 20.52
CA ASP A 48 -0.67 -21.20 19.49
C ASP A 48 -1.51 -20.24 18.65
N ARG A 49 -2.13 -19.24 19.27
CA ARG A 49 -2.89 -18.18 18.57
C ARG A 49 -1.98 -17.29 17.73
N GLN A 50 -0.81 -16.91 18.23
CA GLN A 50 0.15 -16.08 17.48
C GLN A 50 0.74 -16.83 16.29
N ILE A 51 1.07 -18.11 16.47
CA ILE A 51 1.57 -18.95 15.37
C ILE A 51 0.47 -19.19 14.33
N ALA A 52 -0.76 -19.51 14.74
CA ALA A 52 -1.88 -19.65 13.81
C ALA A 52 -2.11 -18.37 13.00
N PHE A 53 -2.00 -17.22 13.66
CA PHE A 53 -2.12 -15.92 13.01
C PHE A 53 -0.95 -15.63 12.05
N ALA A 54 0.29 -16.01 12.41
CA ALA A 54 1.46 -15.86 11.55
C ALA A 54 1.39 -16.76 10.32
N LEU A 55 0.83 -17.96 10.46
CA LEU A 55 0.66 -18.93 9.37
C LEU A 55 -0.45 -18.52 8.39
N GLU A 56 -1.46 -17.77 8.86
CA GLU A 56 -2.60 -17.38 8.05
C GLU A 56 -2.19 -16.39 6.94
N GLY A 57 -2.07 -16.90 5.71
CA GLY A 57 -1.72 -16.13 4.52
C GLY A 57 -0.24 -15.77 4.36
N ALA A 58 0.65 -16.32 5.19
CA ALA A 58 2.09 -16.13 5.04
C ALA A 58 2.65 -16.98 3.89
N ASN A 59 3.49 -16.37 3.06
CA ASN A 59 4.28 -17.09 2.04
C ASN A 59 5.65 -17.52 2.58
N LEU A 60 6.08 -16.93 3.68
CA LEU A 60 7.32 -17.23 4.39
C LEU A 60 7.21 -16.77 5.84
N ILE A 61 7.78 -17.55 6.75
CA ILE A 61 7.89 -17.21 8.16
C ILE A 61 9.34 -16.78 8.44
N LEU A 62 9.50 -15.59 9.00
CA LEU A 62 10.78 -15.13 9.54
C LEU A 62 10.73 -15.22 11.08
N PHE A 63 11.36 -16.25 11.64
CA PHE A 63 11.48 -16.39 13.09
C PHE A 63 12.73 -15.64 13.56
N VAL A 64 12.54 -14.64 14.42
CA VAL A 64 13.61 -13.76 14.90
C VAL A 64 13.91 -14.06 16.37
N VAL A 65 15.19 -14.36 16.66
CA VAL A 65 15.70 -14.61 18.01
C VAL A 65 16.83 -13.62 18.34
N ASP A 66 17.13 -13.47 19.64
CA ASP A 66 18.17 -12.55 20.11
C ASP A 66 19.46 -13.31 20.41
N VAL A 67 20.56 -12.97 19.71
CA VAL A 67 21.86 -13.65 19.90
C VAL A 67 22.48 -13.38 21.26
N ARG A 68 22.13 -12.27 21.92
CA ARG A 68 22.69 -11.88 23.21
C ARG A 68 22.09 -12.67 24.36
N ASP A 69 20.81 -13.03 24.23
CA ASP A 69 20.08 -13.77 25.29
C ASP A 69 20.28 -15.29 25.16
N GLY A 70 20.84 -15.76 24.00
CA GLY A 70 20.92 -17.17 23.67
C GLY A 70 19.53 -17.78 23.44
N ILE A 71 19.45 -19.12 23.47
CA ILE A 71 18.17 -19.82 23.28
C ILE A 71 17.36 -19.78 24.59
N THR A 72 16.25 -19.10 24.58
CA THR A 72 15.30 -19.05 25.69
C THR A 72 14.33 -20.24 25.66
N PRO A 73 13.69 -20.57 26.82
CA PRO A 73 12.61 -21.57 26.86
C PRO A 73 11.46 -21.23 25.88
N LEU A 74 11.17 -19.94 25.70
CA LEU A 74 10.15 -19.46 24.80
C LEU A 74 10.54 -19.75 23.34
N ASP A 75 11.79 -19.51 22.95
CA ASP A 75 12.29 -19.83 21.61
C ASP A 75 12.14 -21.32 21.30
N ARG A 76 12.43 -22.19 22.26
CA ARG A 76 12.26 -23.65 22.12
C ARG A 76 10.79 -24.02 21.93
N ALA A 77 9.88 -23.44 22.72
CA ALA A 77 8.45 -23.70 22.62
C ALA A 77 7.90 -23.27 21.25
N VAL A 78 8.24 -22.05 20.80
CA VAL A 78 7.84 -21.52 19.48
C VAL A 78 8.43 -22.37 18.37
N ALA A 79 9.73 -22.72 18.42
CA ALA A 79 10.39 -23.54 17.41
C ALA A 79 9.73 -24.92 17.26
N THR A 80 9.33 -25.54 18.38
CA THR A 80 8.61 -26.82 18.35
C THR A 80 7.29 -26.70 17.64
N ARG A 81 6.49 -25.67 17.96
CA ARG A 81 5.20 -25.42 17.32
C ARG A 81 5.33 -25.07 15.83
N LEU A 82 6.35 -24.30 15.47
CA LEU A 82 6.62 -23.95 14.07
C LEU A 82 6.99 -25.20 13.25
N ARG A 83 7.78 -26.12 13.79
CA ARG A 83 8.11 -27.40 13.13
C ARG A 83 6.88 -28.27 12.89
N GLU A 84 5.95 -28.31 13.85
CA GLU A 84 4.73 -29.12 13.75
C GLU A 84 3.72 -28.57 12.73
N ARG A 85 3.72 -27.25 12.51
CA ARG A 85 2.65 -26.56 11.75
C ARG A 85 3.09 -25.93 10.42
N SER A 86 4.39 -25.87 10.16
CA SER A 86 4.93 -25.14 9.00
C SER A 86 5.48 -26.05 7.89
N GLU A 87 5.00 -27.28 7.76
CA GLU A 87 5.49 -28.23 6.73
C GLU A 87 5.38 -27.68 5.30
N GLU A 88 4.40 -26.80 5.05
CA GLU A 88 4.13 -26.25 3.71
C GLU A 88 4.66 -24.82 3.51
N ILE A 89 5.06 -24.11 4.58
CA ILE A 89 5.48 -22.71 4.49
C ILE A 89 6.99 -22.59 4.76
N PRO A 90 7.77 -22.04 3.82
CA PRO A 90 9.19 -21.81 4.01
C PRO A 90 9.47 -21.00 5.28
N LEU A 91 10.46 -21.41 6.06
CA LEU A 91 10.88 -20.74 7.29
C LEU A 91 12.35 -20.31 7.20
N ILE A 92 12.64 -19.13 7.73
CA ILE A 92 13.99 -18.61 7.92
C ILE A 92 14.15 -18.25 9.41
N LEU A 93 15.24 -18.73 10.00
CA LEU A 93 15.65 -18.38 11.36
C LEU A 93 16.66 -17.23 11.30
N ALA A 94 16.36 -16.10 11.91
CA ALA A 94 17.24 -14.93 11.98
C ALA A 94 17.68 -14.68 13.43
N ALA A 95 18.98 -14.78 13.69
CA ALA A 95 19.60 -14.41 14.96
C ALA A 95 19.97 -12.92 14.91
N ASN A 96 19.16 -12.07 15.56
CA ASN A 96 19.30 -10.63 15.55
C ASN A 96 20.24 -10.13 16.66
N LYS A 97 20.63 -8.87 16.58
CA LYS A 97 21.53 -8.15 17.48
C LYS A 97 23.01 -8.62 17.40
N VAL A 98 23.43 -9.15 16.25
CA VAL A 98 24.85 -9.40 15.96
C VAL A 98 25.53 -8.06 15.63
N ASP A 99 25.70 -7.22 16.64
CA ASP A 99 26.17 -5.82 16.43
C ASP A 99 27.70 -5.72 16.40
N HIS A 100 28.42 -6.80 16.68
CA HIS A 100 29.88 -6.88 16.54
C HIS A 100 30.34 -8.32 16.25
N PRO A 101 31.53 -8.50 15.65
CA PRO A 101 32.02 -9.83 15.20
C PRO A 101 32.11 -10.88 16.32
N GLY A 102 32.34 -10.47 17.56
CA GLY A 102 32.40 -11.40 18.72
C GLY A 102 31.10 -12.15 18.99
N LEU A 103 29.96 -11.69 18.49
CA LEU A 103 28.66 -12.34 18.64
C LEU A 103 28.35 -13.35 17.53
N GLU A 104 29.16 -13.42 16.46
CA GLU A 104 28.95 -14.35 15.37
C GLU A 104 29.00 -15.81 15.82
N THR A 105 29.86 -16.15 16.78
CA THR A 105 29.97 -17.52 17.33
C THR A 105 28.70 -17.96 18.03
N GLY A 106 27.93 -17.02 18.63
CA GLY A 106 26.66 -17.30 19.28
C GLY A 106 25.56 -17.74 18.33
N ILE A 107 25.66 -17.39 17.03
CA ILE A 107 24.68 -17.78 16.03
C ILE A 107 24.55 -19.30 15.93
N HIS A 108 25.67 -20.03 16.07
CA HIS A 108 25.70 -21.49 15.93
C HIS A 108 24.85 -22.21 16.97
N GLU A 109 24.61 -21.64 18.14
CA GLU A 109 23.77 -22.23 19.16
C GLU A 109 22.34 -22.48 18.64
N PHE A 110 21.83 -21.58 17.83
CA PHE A 110 20.44 -21.63 17.32
C PHE A 110 20.16 -22.76 16.31
N HIS A 111 21.19 -23.49 15.84
CA HIS A 111 20.98 -24.76 15.12
C HIS A 111 20.20 -25.79 15.97
N GLN A 112 20.32 -25.72 17.30
CA GLN A 112 19.58 -26.60 18.22
C GLN A 112 18.06 -26.44 18.12
N LEU A 113 17.56 -25.31 17.57
CA LEU A 113 16.12 -25.11 17.35
C LEU A 113 15.57 -25.98 16.19
N GLY A 114 16.42 -26.55 15.34
CA GLY A 114 16.01 -27.45 14.26
C GLY A 114 15.18 -26.80 13.17
N LEU A 115 15.38 -25.49 12.93
CA LEU A 115 14.65 -24.68 11.93
C LEU A 115 15.53 -24.29 10.74
N GLY A 116 16.59 -25.06 10.46
CA GLY A 116 17.55 -24.80 9.39
C GLY A 116 18.75 -23.96 9.85
N THR A 117 19.46 -23.37 8.90
CA THR A 117 20.66 -22.56 9.19
C THR A 117 20.25 -21.18 9.70
N PRO A 118 20.68 -20.77 10.91
CA PRO A 118 20.37 -19.45 11.42
C PRO A 118 21.17 -18.36 10.70
N HIS A 119 20.49 -17.28 10.30
CA HIS A 119 21.10 -16.11 9.67
C HIS A 119 21.41 -15.06 10.72
N GLY A 120 22.67 -14.73 10.90
CA GLY A 120 23.06 -13.62 11.77
C GLY A 120 22.73 -12.28 11.12
N VAL A 121 22.04 -11.40 11.87
CA VAL A 121 21.70 -10.05 11.41
C VAL A 121 21.84 -9.04 12.54
N SER A 122 22.08 -7.78 12.18
CA SER A 122 21.89 -6.65 13.08
C SER A 122 20.90 -5.68 12.43
N ALA A 123 19.71 -5.61 12.98
CA ALA A 123 18.69 -4.67 12.54
C ALA A 123 19.12 -3.20 12.76
N ASN A 124 19.96 -2.95 13.77
CA ASN A 124 20.46 -1.62 14.14
C ASN A 124 21.59 -1.18 13.19
N GLU A 125 22.60 -2.04 12.98
CA GLU A 125 23.79 -1.74 12.18
C GLU A 125 23.63 -2.10 10.69
N GLY A 126 22.56 -2.84 10.34
CA GLY A 126 22.29 -3.27 8.98
C GLY A 126 23.16 -4.44 8.49
N TRP A 127 23.96 -5.05 9.38
CA TRP A 127 24.78 -6.22 9.07
C TRP A 127 23.91 -7.44 8.76
N GLY A 128 24.32 -8.28 7.78
CA GLY A 128 23.58 -9.46 7.36
C GLY A 128 22.27 -9.21 6.59
N ARG A 129 21.79 -7.94 6.54
CA ARG A 129 20.49 -7.60 5.94
C ARG A 129 20.38 -7.96 4.47
N LYS A 130 21.45 -7.77 3.69
CA LYS A 130 21.39 -8.05 2.25
C LYS A 130 21.26 -9.55 1.98
N ASP A 131 21.98 -10.37 2.74
CA ASP A 131 21.97 -11.83 2.58
C ASP A 131 20.63 -12.41 3.05
N LEU A 132 20.08 -11.93 4.17
CA LEU A 132 18.75 -12.29 4.62
C LEU A 132 17.67 -11.94 3.57
N LEU A 133 17.69 -10.73 3.01
CA LEU A 133 16.72 -10.32 2.00
C LEU A 133 16.85 -11.12 0.71
N ARG A 134 18.07 -11.51 0.31
CA ARG A 134 18.29 -12.39 -0.83
C ARG A 134 17.67 -13.76 -0.58
N GLU A 135 17.93 -14.39 0.56
CA GLU A 135 17.33 -15.68 0.89
C GLU A 135 15.82 -15.63 1.00
N ILE A 136 15.27 -14.57 1.60
CA ILE A 136 13.81 -14.33 1.61
C ILE A 136 13.29 -14.31 0.17
N SER A 137 13.93 -13.57 -0.73
CA SER A 137 13.48 -13.49 -2.13
C SER A 137 13.57 -14.82 -2.86
N GLU A 138 14.61 -15.63 -2.61
CA GLU A 138 14.80 -16.95 -3.20
C GLU A 138 13.72 -17.95 -2.72
N LYS A 139 13.33 -17.88 -1.45
CA LYS A 139 12.33 -18.77 -0.86
C LYS A 139 10.89 -18.35 -1.15
N VAL A 140 10.61 -17.06 -1.19
CA VAL A 140 9.27 -16.54 -1.51
C VAL A 140 9.00 -16.62 -3.01
N TRP A 141 10.05 -16.66 -3.84
CA TRP A 141 9.96 -16.68 -5.29
C TRP A 141 10.55 -17.94 -5.93
N PRO A 142 10.03 -19.14 -5.64
CA PRO A 142 10.48 -20.33 -6.33
C PRO A 142 9.65 -20.52 -7.58
N THR A 143 9.72 -19.72 -8.57
CA THR A 143 9.37 -20.14 -9.93
C THR A 143 9.25 -18.96 -10.88
N LYS A 144 10.09 -18.97 -11.87
CA LYS A 144 9.78 -18.40 -13.18
C LYS A 144 8.45 -18.99 -13.64
N GLY A 145 7.40 -18.18 -13.76
CA GLY A 145 6.29 -18.57 -14.61
C GLY A 145 4.86 -18.43 -14.10
N VAL A 146 4.63 -17.87 -12.91
CA VAL A 146 3.28 -17.40 -12.58
C VAL A 146 3.38 -15.90 -12.29
N GLU A 147 3.09 -15.08 -13.29
CA GLU A 147 2.63 -13.72 -13.03
C GLU A 147 1.33 -13.86 -12.24
N ILE A 148 1.43 -13.83 -10.92
CA ILE A 148 0.26 -13.57 -10.09
C ILE A 148 -0.06 -12.11 -10.37
N ASP A 149 -1.05 -11.89 -11.23
CA ASP A 149 -1.59 -10.56 -11.48
C ASP A 149 -2.01 -10.01 -10.10
N PRO A 150 -1.36 -8.94 -9.58
CA PRO A 150 -1.64 -8.49 -8.23
C PRO A 150 -3.11 -8.14 -8.12
N VAL A 151 -3.78 -8.68 -7.12
CA VAL A 151 -5.20 -8.43 -6.87
C VAL A 151 -5.40 -6.94 -6.62
N MET A 152 -6.08 -6.26 -7.52
CA MET A 152 -6.37 -4.83 -7.40
C MET A 152 -7.34 -4.59 -6.22
N ARG A 153 -6.96 -3.71 -5.31
CA ARG A 153 -7.80 -3.30 -4.16
C ARG A 153 -8.51 -2.00 -4.49
N ILE A 154 -9.83 -2.02 -4.44
CA ILE A 154 -10.67 -0.86 -4.75
C ILE A 154 -11.34 -0.35 -3.47
N ALA A 155 -11.23 0.94 -3.18
CA ALA A 155 -12.08 1.61 -2.20
C ALA A 155 -13.17 2.40 -2.92
N VAL A 156 -14.43 2.14 -2.55
CA VAL A 156 -15.58 2.93 -3.02
C VAL A 156 -15.94 3.97 -1.96
N VAL A 157 -15.63 5.23 -2.23
CA VAL A 157 -15.79 6.33 -1.29
C VAL A 157 -16.71 7.42 -1.83
N GLY A 158 -17.21 8.27 -0.96
CA GLY A 158 -18.10 9.36 -1.29
C GLY A 158 -18.98 9.69 -0.09
N ARG A 159 -19.64 10.86 -0.10
CA ARG A 159 -20.55 11.26 0.98
C ARG A 159 -21.75 10.32 1.12
N ARG A 160 -22.55 10.53 2.13
CA ARG A 160 -23.78 9.76 2.36
C ARG A 160 -24.77 9.99 1.20
N ASN A 161 -25.47 8.95 0.79
CA ASN A 161 -26.53 8.95 -0.24
C ASN A 161 -26.09 9.17 -1.69
N VAL A 162 -24.81 9.23 -2.02
CA VAL A 162 -24.32 9.29 -3.42
C VAL A 162 -24.51 7.98 -4.21
N GLY A 163 -24.94 6.90 -3.55
CA GLY A 163 -25.22 5.63 -4.21
C GLY A 163 -24.13 4.56 -4.07
N LYS A 164 -23.20 4.66 -3.08
CA LYS A 164 -22.15 3.65 -2.88
C LYS A 164 -22.69 2.22 -2.77
N SER A 165 -23.68 1.99 -1.91
CA SER A 165 -24.28 0.65 -1.73
C SER A 165 -24.95 0.16 -3.01
N THR A 166 -25.64 1.05 -3.73
CA THR A 166 -26.28 0.74 -5.01
C THR A 166 -25.23 0.37 -6.06
N PHE A 167 -24.11 1.09 -6.12
CA PHE A 167 -23.01 0.81 -7.03
C PHE A 167 -22.38 -0.57 -6.77
N VAL A 168 -22.08 -0.90 -5.50
CA VAL A 168 -21.48 -2.20 -5.15
C VAL A 168 -22.47 -3.34 -5.38
N ASN A 169 -23.75 -3.14 -5.11
CA ASN A 169 -24.79 -4.16 -5.40
C ASN A 169 -24.94 -4.37 -6.90
N ALA A 170 -25.01 -3.27 -7.70
CA ALA A 170 -25.07 -3.37 -9.16
C ALA A 170 -23.84 -4.10 -9.72
N LEU A 171 -22.64 -3.85 -9.13
CA LEU A 171 -21.44 -4.59 -9.51
C LEU A 171 -21.54 -6.09 -9.18
N ALA A 172 -22.15 -6.44 -8.06
CA ALA A 172 -22.34 -7.85 -7.65
C ALA A 172 -23.39 -8.60 -8.48
N GLU A 173 -24.33 -7.87 -9.08
CA GLU A 173 -25.40 -8.43 -9.94
C GLU A 173 -24.98 -8.58 -11.40
N GLU A 174 -23.80 -8.10 -11.79
CA GLU A 174 -23.30 -8.23 -13.16
C GLU A 174 -22.99 -9.70 -13.51
N GLU A 175 -23.51 -10.18 -14.63
CA GLU A 175 -23.41 -11.60 -15.06
C GLU A 175 -21.97 -12.13 -15.19
N ARG A 176 -20.98 -11.26 -15.39
CA ARG A 176 -19.57 -11.63 -15.55
C ARG A 176 -18.75 -11.51 -14.27
N VAL A 177 -19.40 -11.25 -13.15
CA VAL A 177 -18.74 -11.04 -11.86
C VAL A 177 -19.06 -12.19 -10.90
N ILE A 178 -18.05 -12.92 -10.48
CA ILE A 178 -18.15 -13.94 -9.43
C ILE A 178 -17.79 -13.26 -8.11
N VAL A 179 -18.67 -13.34 -7.13
CA VAL A 179 -18.50 -12.74 -5.81
C VAL A 179 -18.14 -13.80 -4.78
N SER A 180 -17.11 -13.55 -3.97
CA SER A 180 -16.76 -14.38 -2.82
C SER A 180 -16.38 -13.52 -1.62
N GLU A 181 -16.78 -13.94 -0.42
CA GLU A 181 -16.32 -13.27 0.81
C GLU A 181 -14.88 -13.67 1.10
N VAL A 182 -14.06 -12.71 1.57
CA VAL A 182 -12.69 -12.97 2.00
C VAL A 182 -12.70 -13.25 3.50
N PRO A 183 -12.46 -14.49 3.95
CA PRO A 183 -12.33 -14.78 5.37
C PRO A 183 -11.05 -14.13 5.92
N GLY A 184 -11.11 -13.51 7.11
CA GLY A 184 -9.91 -13.16 7.88
C GLY A 184 -9.48 -11.70 7.88
N THR A 185 -10.22 -10.77 7.29
CA THR A 185 -9.95 -9.34 7.45
C THR A 185 -10.65 -8.79 8.69
N THR A 186 -9.86 -8.30 9.66
CA THR A 186 -10.22 -7.60 10.90
C THR A 186 -11.71 -7.50 11.27
N ARG A 187 -12.02 -7.75 12.55
CA ARG A 187 -13.36 -7.85 13.21
C ARG A 187 -14.47 -6.89 12.77
N ASP A 188 -14.18 -5.89 11.92
CA ASP A 188 -15.10 -4.82 11.53
C ASP A 188 -15.13 -4.45 10.03
N ALA A 189 -14.25 -4.98 9.18
CA ALA A 189 -14.22 -4.68 7.75
C ALA A 189 -14.55 -5.94 6.94
N VAL A 190 -15.62 -5.88 6.15
CA VAL A 190 -15.95 -6.94 5.18
C VAL A 190 -15.39 -6.49 3.84
N ASP A 191 -14.34 -7.17 3.40
CA ASP A 191 -13.79 -7.01 2.06
C ASP A 191 -14.45 -8.06 1.16
N VAL A 192 -14.87 -7.68 -0.03
CA VAL A 192 -15.55 -8.58 -0.98
C VAL A 192 -14.69 -8.77 -2.21
N ARG A 193 -14.41 -10.02 -2.54
CA ARG A 193 -13.64 -10.38 -3.72
C ARG A 193 -14.57 -10.53 -4.91
N PHE A 194 -14.16 -9.96 -6.01
CA PHE A 194 -14.82 -10.04 -7.30
C PHE A 194 -13.85 -10.61 -8.32
N GLN A 195 -14.38 -11.39 -9.27
CA GLN A 195 -13.62 -11.87 -10.42
C GLN A 195 -14.34 -11.47 -11.70
N LYS A 196 -13.63 -10.80 -12.61
CA LYS A 196 -14.15 -10.37 -13.90
C LYS A 196 -13.12 -10.66 -14.99
N ASP A 197 -13.52 -11.34 -16.06
CA ASP A 197 -12.69 -11.66 -17.23
C ASP A 197 -11.32 -12.31 -16.84
N GLY A 198 -11.35 -13.21 -15.83
CA GLY A 198 -10.17 -13.90 -15.32
C GLY A 198 -9.27 -13.05 -14.41
N ARG A 199 -9.66 -11.83 -14.11
CA ARG A 199 -8.92 -10.92 -13.20
C ARG A 199 -9.65 -10.77 -11.88
N GLU A 200 -8.90 -10.86 -10.80
CA GLU A 200 -9.43 -10.66 -9.46
C GLU A 200 -9.24 -9.22 -8.99
N PHE A 201 -10.22 -8.70 -8.25
CA PHE A 201 -10.11 -7.46 -7.50
C PHE A 201 -10.91 -7.54 -6.20
N VAL A 202 -10.52 -6.74 -5.22
CA VAL A 202 -11.15 -6.71 -3.91
C VAL A 202 -11.72 -5.33 -3.65
N VAL A 203 -13.02 -5.25 -3.36
CA VAL A 203 -13.64 -4.03 -2.85
C VAL A 203 -13.53 -4.04 -1.34
N ILE A 204 -12.77 -3.11 -0.80
CA ILE A 204 -12.45 -3.04 0.61
C ILE A 204 -13.46 -2.19 1.39
N ASP A 205 -13.68 -2.56 2.67
CA ASP A 205 -14.57 -1.88 3.62
C ASP A 205 -16.05 -1.81 3.18
N THR A 206 -16.57 -2.91 2.64
CA THR A 206 -17.99 -2.99 2.24
C THR A 206 -18.95 -3.04 3.44
N ALA A 207 -18.46 -3.24 4.68
CA ALA A 207 -19.28 -3.23 5.89
C ALA A 207 -19.99 -1.89 6.13
N GLY A 208 -19.37 -0.77 5.76
CA GLY A 208 -19.99 0.55 5.73
C GLY A 208 -21.12 0.67 4.71
N ILE A 209 -21.16 -0.25 3.74
CA ILE A 209 -22.15 -0.31 2.65
C ILE A 209 -23.34 -1.20 3.04
N GLN A 210 -23.10 -2.33 3.72
CA GLN A 210 -24.13 -3.34 4.05
C GLN A 210 -24.92 -3.04 5.35
N ARG A 211 -24.33 -2.36 6.35
CA ARG A 211 -24.97 -2.12 7.67
C ARG A 211 -25.99 -0.98 7.66
N ARG A 212 -27.10 -1.10 6.94
CA ARG A 212 -28.21 -0.12 6.97
C ARG A 212 -29.45 -0.54 7.76
N LYS A 213 -29.38 -1.49 8.71
CA LYS A 213 -30.52 -1.74 9.63
C LYS A 213 -30.08 -1.46 11.08
N GLY A 214 -30.37 -0.24 11.52
CA GLY A 214 -30.58 0.13 12.91
C GLY A 214 -29.37 0.39 13.79
N ILE A 215 -28.75 1.58 13.73
CA ILE A 215 -28.18 2.27 14.92
C ILE A 215 -28.00 3.75 14.52
N LYS A 216 -28.71 4.63 15.19
CA LYS A 216 -28.54 6.08 15.13
C LYS A 216 -27.60 6.50 16.29
N ASN A 217 -26.71 7.47 16.02
CA ASN A 217 -25.86 8.20 16.97
C ASN A 217 -24.51 7.53 17.37
N SER A 218 -23.49 7.84 16.67
CA SER A 218 -22.03 7.82 16.84
C SER A 218 -21.31 7.51 15.50
N ILE A 219 -22.04 7.52 14.43
CA ILE A 219 -21.72 6.93 13.12
C ILE A 219 -20.76 7.82 12.29
N GLU A 220 -20.72 9.14 12.51
CA GLU A 220 -19.97 10.05 11.64
C GLU A 220 -18.45 9.99 11.87
N PHE A 221 -18.01 9.91 13.11
CA PHE A 221 -16.58 9.86 13.43
C PHE A 221 -15.96 8.50 13.00
N TYR A 222 -16.63 7.39 13.32
CA TYR A 222 -16.19 6.06 12.89
C TYR A 222 -16.23 5.88 11.36
N SER A 223 -17.18 6.55 10.67
CA SER A 223 -17.27 6.54 9.22
C SER A 223 -16.07 7.25 8.56
N GLN A 224 -15.58 8.36 9.11
CA GLN A 224 -14.43 9.09 8.57
C GLN A 224 -13.13 8.31 8.76
N VAL A 225 -12.87 7.73 9.93
CA VAL A 225 -11.68 6.92 10.20
C VAL A 225 -11.64 5.69 9.29
N ARG A 226 -12.77 5.02 9.07
CA ARG A 226 -12.87 3.88 8.15
C ARG A 226 -12.61 4.29 6.71
N THR A 227 -13.18 5.39 6.24
CA THR A 227 -12.93 5.90 4.89
C THR A 227 -11.47 6.22 4.66
N LEU A 228 -10.79 6.83 5.65
CA LEU A 228 -9.35 7.08 5.59
C LEU A 228 -8.55 5.76 5.53
N GLY A 229 -8.91 4.78 6.35
CA GLY A 229 -8.29 3.45 6.33
C GLY A 229 -8.50 2.74 4.99
N ALA A 230 -9.71 2.81 4.42
CA ALA A 230 -10.00 2.25 3.11
C ALA A 230 -9.16 2.93 2.01
N ILE A 231 -9.11 4.27 1.99
CA ILE A 231 -8.26 5.01 1.04
C ILE A 231 -6.79 4.59 1.16
N GLN A 232 -6.27 4.44 2.37
CA GLN A 232 -4.87 4.06 2.57
C GLN A 232 -4.56 2.64 2.04
N ARG A 233 -5.46 1.67 2.25
CA ARG A 233 -5.30 0.28 1.81
C ARG A 233 -5.56 0.07 0.32
N ALA A 234 -6.32 0.95 -0.34
CA ALA A 234 -6.68 0.82 -1.74
C ALA A 234 -5.51 1.07 -2.69
N ASP A 235 -5.51 0.39 -3.81
CA ASP A 235 -4.69 0.68 -4.98
C ASP A 235 -5.39 1.73 -5.86
N VAL A 236 -6.71 1.58 -6.05
CA VAL A 236 -7.55 2.52 -6.80
C VAL A 236 -8.72 2.96 -5.94
N VAL A 237 -9.01 4.25 -5.95
CA VAL A 237 -10.16 4.85 -5.28
C VAL A 237 -11.22 5.20 -6.31
N ILE A 238 -12.40 4.62 -6.18
CA ILE A 238 -13.61 5.04 -6.91
C ILE A 238 -14.32 6.07 -6.04
N PHE A 239 -14.26 7.33 -6.44
CA PHE A 239 -14.86 8.43 -5.71
C PHE A 239 -16.21 8.80 -6.34
N LEU A 240 -17.31 8.37 -5.70
CA LEU A 240 -18.66 8.65 -6.13
C LEU A 240 -19.11 10.05 -5.72
N LEU A 241 -19.63 10.76 -6.69
CA LEU A 241 -20.28 12.06 -6.55
C LEU A 241 -21.75 11.94 -7.03
N ASP A 242 -22.65 12.73 -6.45
CA ASP A 242 -24.03 12.83 -6.89
C ASP A 242 -24.13 13.89 -7.99
N ALA A 243 -24.39 13.47 -9.22
CA ALA A 243 -24.43 14.37 -10.37
C ALA A 243 -25.63 15.32 -10.35
N SER A 244 -26.68 15.00 -9.57
CA SER A 244 -27.87 15.85 -9.42
C SER A 244 -27.69 16.96 -8.37
N GLU A 245 -26.56 17.03 -7.70
CA GLU A 245 -26.28 18.02 -6.65
C GLU A 245 -24.92 18.69 -6.88
N GLU A 246 -24.75 19.88 -6.33
CA GLU A 246 -23.46 20.57 -6.37
C GLU A 246 -22.41 19.86 -5.51
N VAL A 247 -21.14 20.02 -5.90
CA VAL A 247 -19.99 19.55 -5.11
C VAL A 247 -19.94 20.27 -3.77
N THR A 248 -20.08 19.52 -2.70
CA THR A 248 -20.15 20.03 -1.33
C THR A 248 -18.76 20.21 -0.71
N ARG A 249 -18.70 20.86 0.46
CA ARG A 249 -17.45 20.95 1.26
C ARG A 249 -16.94 19.57 1.68
N ALA A 250 -17.83 18.62 1.92
CA ALA A 250 -17.47 17.24 2.28
C ALA A 250 -16.80 16.53 1.11
N ASP A 251 -17.31 16.70 -0.11
CA ASP A 251 -16.71 16.13 -1.31
C ASP A 251 -15.32 16.72 -1.57
N LYS A 252 -15.17 18.04 -1.44
CA LYS A 252 -13.86 18.71 -1.57
C LYS A 252 -12.84 18.19 -0.56
N LYS A 253 -13.21 18.06 0.71
CA LYS A 253 -12.34 17.53 1.76
C LYS A 253 -11.93 16.09 1.50
N LEU A 254 -12.85 15.27 0.99
CA LEU A 254 -12.55 13.88 0.62
C LEU A 254 -11.60 13.82 -0.59
N GLY A 255 -11.83 14.64 -1.63
CA GLY A 255 -10.93 14.79 -2.76
C GLY A 255 -9.51 15.23 -2.36
N GLU A 256 -9.40 16.23 -1.46
CA GLU A 256 -8.11 16.64 -0.89
C GLU A 256 -7.41 15.48 -0.16
N THR A 257 -8.16 14.70 0.60
CA THR A 257 -7.62 13.53 1.32
C THR A 257 -7.04 12.49 0.36
N ILE A 258 -7.77 12.16 -0.72
CA ILE A 258 -7.35 11.22 -1.76
C ILE A 258 -6.08 11.75 -2.48
N SER A 259 -6.10 13.02 -2.85
CA SER A 259 -4.99 13.70 -3.51
C SER A 259 -3.73 13.72 -2.65
N HIS A 260 -3.85 14.06 -1.36
CA HIS A 260 -2.71 14.06 -0.42
C HIS A 260 -2.16 12.65 -0.17
N ALA A 261 -3.00 11.62 -0.23
CA ALA A 261 -2.59 10.24 -0.17
C ALA A 261 -1.93 9.74 -1.47
N HIS A 262 -1.91 10.57 -2.52
CA HIS A 262 -1.42 10.22 -3.87
C HIS A 262 -2.05 8.94 -4.42
N LYS A 263 -3.34 8.70 -4.15
CA LYS A 263 -4.03 7.50 -4.62
C LYS A 263 -4.49 7.66 -6.06
N VAL A 264 -4.34 6.58 -6.84
CA VAL A 264 -5.02 6.48 -8.14
C VAL A 264 -6.51 6.64 -7.90
N CYS A 265 -7.15 7.55 -8.62
CA CYS A 265 -8.54 7.88 -8.39
C CYS A 265 -9.32 7.97 -9.69
N LEU A 266 -10.54 7.45 -9.65
CA LEU A 266 -11.55 7.59 -10.68
C LEU A 266 -12.72 8.37 -10.07
N LEU A 267 -13.07 9.52 -10.65
CA LEU A 267 -14.27 10.27 -10.28
C LEU A 267 -15.48 9.65 -10.98
N VAL A 268 -16.50 9.33 -10.20
CA VAL A 268 -17.73 8.73 -10.73
C VAL A 268 -18.91 9.64 -10.45
N ALA A 269 -19.38 10.30 -11.50
CA ALA A 269 -20.61 11.10 -11.47
C ALA A 269 -21.83 10.15 -11.56
N ASN A 270 -22.32 9.75 -10.38
CA ASN A 270 -23.44 8.82 -10.27
C ASN A 270 -24.79 9.57 -10.27
N LYS A 271 -25.86 8.84 -10.51
CA LYS A 271 -27.23 9.36 -10.71
C LYS A 271 -27.33 10.30 -11.91
N TRP A 272 -26.59 9.97 -12.97
CA TRP A 272 -26.56 10.78 -14.20
C TRP A 272 -27.91 10.89 -14.89
N ASP A 273 -28.81 9.93 -14.66
CA ASP A 273 -30.21 9.94 -15.10
C ASP A 273 -31.01 11.14 -14.55
N LEU A 274 -30.64 11.65 -13.39
CA LEU A 274 -31.32 12.78 -12.74
C LEU A 274 -30.89 14.15 -13.28
N THR A 275 -29.88 14.21 -14.15
CA THR A 275 -29.49 15.46 -14.81
C THR A 275 -30.37 15.78 -16.01
N ASN A 276 -31.32 14.88 -16.39
CA ASN A 276 -32.28 15.03 -17.48
C ASN A 276 -31.66 15.39 -18.86
N GLY A 277 -30.35 15.14 -19.05
CA GLY A 277 -29.64 15.49 -20.26
C GLY A 277 -29.37 16.99 -20.44
N GLU A 278 -29.63 17.82 -19.43
CA GLU A 278 -29.44 19.26 -19.47
C GLU A 278 -27.94 19.67 -19.43
N VAL A 279 -27.08 18.77 -18.97
CA VAL A 279 -25.63 19.02 -18.81
C VAL A 279 -24.85 18.08 -19.69
N ALA A 280 -23.99 18.63 -20.55
CA ALA A 280 -23.04 17.83 -21.34
C ALA A 280 -21.96 17.22 -20.42
N THR A 281 -21.48 16.03 -20.75
CA THR A 281 -20.45 15.31 -19.99
C THR A 281 -19.16 16.12 -19.85
N GLU A 282 -18.74 16.81 -20.90
CA GLU A 282 -17.56 17.66 -20.95
C GLU A 282 -17.71 18.86 -20.00
N ALA A 283 -18.86 19.52 -20.01
CA ALA A 283 -19.14 20.67 -19.14
C ALA A 283 -19.14 20.26 -17.66
N TYR A 284 -19.63 19.04 -17.34
CA TYR A 284 -19.58 18.53 -15.97
C TYR A 284 -18.16 18.15 -15.55
N ALA A 285 -17.36 17.61 -16.44
CA ALA A 285 -15.95 17.31 -16.17
C ALA A 285 -15.16 18.60 -15.90
N ASP A 286 -15.37 19.66 -16.67
CA ASP A 286 -14.80 20.99 -16.45
C ASP A 286 -15.25 21.58 -15.11
N TYR A 287 -16.53 21.48 -14.77
CA TYR A 287 -17.06 21.88 -13.48
C TYR A 287 -16.36 21.15 -12.30
N LEU A 288 -16.13 19.83 -12.41
CA LEU A 288 -15.41 19.07 -11.37
C LEU A 288 -13.94 19.51 -11.25
N THR A 289 -13.30 19.82 -12.37
CA THR A 289 -11.92 20.33 -12.39
C THR A 289 -11.81 21.66 -11.65
N ASP A 290 -12.75 22.57 -11.87
CA ASP A 290 -12.81 23.87 -11.19
C ASP A 290 -13.11 23.74 -9.69
N ARG A 291 -14.02 22.83 -9.33
CA ARG A 291 -14.43 22.64 -7.93
C ARG A 291 -13.46 21.84 -7.10
N MET A 292 -12.66 20.97 -7.73
CA MET A 292 -11.69 20.06 -7.07
C MET A 292 -10.32 20.09 -7.79
N PRO A 293 -9.59 21.21 -7.75
CA PRO A 293 -8.33 21.36 -8.50
C PRO A 293 -7.22 20.37 -8.08
N GLY A 294 -7.33 19.76 -6.90
CA GLY A 294 -6.41 18.70 -6.45
C GLY A 294 -6.64 17.35 -7.16
N MET A 295 -7.75 17.19 -7.88
CA MET A 295 -8.16 15.94 -8.54
C MET A 295 -8.11 16.02 -10.07
N ILE A 296 -7.47 17.04 -10.64
CA ILE A 296 -7.38 17.28 -12.09
C ILE A 296 -6.79 16.11 -12.90
N TYR A 297 -6.04 15.23 -12.24
CA TYR A 297 -5.49 14.03 -12.84
C TYR A 297 -6.50 12.88 -12.96
N ALA A 298 -7.58 12.93 -12.19
CA ALA A 298 -8.53 11.82 -12.08
C ALA A 298 -9.54 11.88 -13.25
N PRO A 299 -9.65 10.85 -14.08
CA PRO A 299 -10.67 10.80 -15.12
C PRO A 299 -12.07 10.72 -14.51
N VAL A 300 -13.07 11.12 -15.28
CA VAL A 300 -14.49 11.14 -14.87
C VAL A 300 -15.26 10.08 -15.65
N VAL A 301 -16.04 9.26 -14.95
CA VAL A 301 -17.01 8.33 -15.54
C VAL A 301 -18.41 8.67 -15.05
N PHE A 302 -19.38 8.60 -15.96
CA PHE A 302 -20.77 8.90 -15.68
C PHE A 302 -21.56 7.59 -15.54
N THR A 303 -22.28 7.44 -14.42
CA THR A 303 -22.99 6.20 -14.08
C THR A 303 -24.44 6.46 -13.64
N THR A 304 -25.28 5.46 -13.84
CA THR A 304 -26.58 5.34 -13.19
C THR A 304 -26.60 3.98 -12.49
N ALA A 305 -26.09 3.95 -11.26
CA ALA A 305 -25.92 2.70 -10.53
C ALA A 305 -27.24 1.94 -10.28
N ARG A 306 -28.38 2.66 -10.21
CA ARG A 306 -29.69 2.04 -10.06
C ARG A 306 -30.05 1.17 -11.27
N ASP A 307 -29.66 1.56 -12.45
CA ASP A 307 -29.98 0.89 -13.72
C ASP A 307 -28.77 0.14 -14.28
N SER A 308 -27.74 -0.12 -13.45
CA SER A 308 -26.46 -0.77 -13.79
C SER A 308 -25.72 -0.15 -14.98
N ARG A 309 -26.02 1.11 -15.36
CA ARG A 309 -25.38 1.76 -16.51
C ARG A 309 -23.94 2.16 -16.18
N ASN A 310 -23.01 1.77 -17.06
CA ASN A 310 -21.58 2.08 -17.00
C ASN A 310 -20.84 1.54 -15.74
N ILE A 311 -21.42 0.57 -15.01
CA ILE A 311 -20.75 -0.08 -13.86
C ILE A 311 -19.52 -0.84 -14.35
N GLN A 312 -19.67 -1.68 -15.40
CA GLN A 312 -18.55 -2.42 -15.98
C GLN A 312 -17.46 -1.51 -16.52
N ALA A 313 -17.83 -0.47 -17.27
CA ALA A 313 -16.89 0.51 -17.82
C ALA A 313 -16.10 1.22 -16.70
N THR A 314 -16.72 1.44 -15.53
CA THR A 314 -16.04 1.99 -14.35
C THR A 314 -14.95 1.06 -13.84
N ILE A 315 -15.21 -0.23 -13.76
CA ILE A 315 -14.21 -1.23 -13.33
C ILE A 315 -13.10 -1.40 -14.37
N ASP A 316 -13.45 -1.41 -15.66
CA ASP A 316 -12.46 -1.49 -16.75
C ASP A 316 -11.51 -0.29 -16.72
N MET A 317 -12.04 0.92 -16.49
CA MET A 317 -11.24 2.12 -16.31
C MET A 317 -10.35 2.03 -15.06
N ALA A 318 -10.89 1.54 -13.94
CA ALA A 318 -10.09 1.33 -12.72
C ALA A 318 -8.94 0.35 -12.95
N GLN A 319 -9.17 -0.76 -13.66
CA GLN A 319 -8.14 -1.72 -14.05
C GLN A 319 -7.09 -1.09 -14.99
N HIS A 320 -7.53 -0.27 -15.95
CA HIS A 320 -6.64 0.45 -16.85
C HIS A 320 -5.71 1.40 -16.08
N LEU A 321 -6.27 2.20 -15.18
CA LEU A 321 -5.50 3.12 -14.33
C LEU A 321 -4.51 2.35 -13.42
N TYR A 322 -4.96 1.24 -12.82
CA TYR A 322 -4.12 0.39 -12.00
C TYR A 322 -2.93 -0.17 -12.77
N LYS A 323 -3.18 -0.71 -13.98
CA LYS A 323 -2.12 -1.23 -14.87
C LYS A 323 -1.12 -0.14 -15.23
N ARG A 324 -1.59 1.06 -15.59
CA ARG A 324 -0.70 2.21 -15.88
C ARG A 324 0.09 2.63 -14.65
N ALA A 325 -0.54 2.73 -13.48
CA ALA A 325 0.12 3.10 -12.23
C ALA A 325 1.15 2.06 -11.77
N SER A 326 0.97 0.79 -12.14
CA SER A 326 1.88 -0.32 -11.82
C SER A 326 3.08 -0.42 -12.78
N LYS A 327 3.12 0.42 -13.84
CA LYS A 327 4.21 0.44 -14.81
C LYS A 327 5.54 0.82 -14.13
N ARG A 328 6.57 0.03 -14.39
CA ARG A 328 7.95 0.35 -14.02
C ARG A 328 8.64 1.08 -15.16
N VAL A 329 9.25 2.20 -14.82
CA VAL A 329 10.10 2.98 -15.72
C VAL A 329 11.55 2.58 -15.50
N GLY A 330 12.24 2.25 -16.57
CA GLY A 330 13.66 1.91 -16.52
C GLY A 330 14.52 3.10 -16.04
N THR A 331 15.52 2.82 -15.21
CA THR A 331 16.39 3.86 -14.64
C THR A 331 17.06 4.73 -15.73
N GLY A 332 17.46 4.12 -16.85
CA GLY A 332 18.07 4.86 -17.97
C GLY A 332 17.10 5.82 -18.65
N GLU A 333 15.84 5.39 -18.86
CA GLU A 333 14.77 6.22 -19.40
C GLU A 333 14.45 7.39 -18.46
N LEU A 334 14.24 7.09 -17.19
CA LEU A 334 13.94 8.11 -16.17
C LEU A 334 15.05 9.18 -16.09
N ASN A 335 16.32 8.78 -16.12
CA ASN A 335 17.42 9.74 -16.05
C ASN A 335 17.56 10.58 -17.35
N ARG A 336 17.26 10.02 -18.53
CA ARG A 336 17.18 10.80 -19.77
C ARG A 336 16.09 11.86 -19.71
N VAL A 337 14.89 11.47 -19.27
CA VAL A 337 13.75 12.38 -19.09
C VAL A 337 14.08 13.47 -18.06
N MET A 338 14.69 13.11 -16.93
CA MET A 338 15.10 14.08 -15.90
C MET A 338 16.17 15.07 -16.42
N ALA A 339 17.11 14.61 -17.23
CA ALA A 339 18.09 15.49 -17.87
C ALA A 339 17.42 16.51 -18.80
N ALA A 340 16.47 16.08 -19.64
CA ALA A 340 15.69 16.96 -20.50
C ALA A 340 14.89 17.99 -19.70
N ILE A 341 14.18 17.58 -18.62
CA ILE A 341 13.39 18.46 -17.76
C ILE A 341 14.27 19.53 -17.11
N THR A 342 15.45 19.15 -16.60
CA THR A 342 16.37 20.07 -15.92
C THR A 342 17.12 20.99 -16.90
N THR A 343 17.31 20.57 -18.15
CA THR A 343 17.84 21.40 -19.23
C THR A 343 16.83 22.45 -19.68
N HIS A 344 15.55 22.04 -19.85
CA HIS A 344 14.47 22.96 -20.25
C HIS A 344 14.23 24.05 -19.19
N ARG A 345 14.22 23.68 -17.92
CA ARG A 345 14.11 24.61 -16.80
C ARG A 345 15.09 24.24 -15.69
N SER A 346 16.17 25.01 -15.61
CA SER A 346 17.21 24.76 -14.60
C SER A 346 16.69 24.90 -13.16
N PRO A 347 17.19 24.08 -12.23
CA PRO A 347 16.86 24.21 -10.83
C PRO A 347 17.26 25.57 -10.26
N PRO A 348 16.45 26.17 -9.37
CA PRO A 348 16.74 27.47 -8.79
C PRO A 348 18.05 27.44 -7.96
N ALA A 349 18.80 28.53 -8.01
CA ALA A 349 19.96 28.73 -7.14
C ALA A 349 19.50 29.27 -5.80
N LYS A 350 20.04 28.71 -4.70
CA LYS A 350 19.86 29.24 -3.34
C LYS A 350 21.22 29.46 -2.69
N LYS A 351 21.46 30.69 -2.18
CA LYS A 351 22.75 31.11 -1.61
C LYS A 351 23.93 30.87 -2.57
N GLY A 352 23.78 31.21 -3.86
CA GLY A 352 24.83 31.07 -4.87
C GLY A 352 25.12 29.66 -5.36
N LYS A 353 24.41 28.62 -4.84
CA LYS A 353 24.55 27.24 -5.28
C LYS A 353 23.29 26.79 -6.03
N ALA A 354 23.45 26.43 -7.30
CA ALA A 354 22.36 25.86 -8.10
C ALA A 354 21.98 24.47 -7.57
N GLY A 355 20.68 24.18 -7.60
CA GLY A 355 20.20 22.83 -7.37
C GLY A 355 20.74 21.90 -8.46
N LYS A 356 21.16 20.70 -8.12
CA LYS A 356 21.63 19.69 -9.08
C LYS A 356 20.98 18.35 -8.78
N VAL A 357 20.38 17.73 -9.79
CA VAL A 357 19.92 16.34 -9.75
C VAL A 357 21.06 15.48 -10.29
N TYR A 358 21.49 14.51 -9.50
CA TYR A 358 22.57 13.60 -9.89
C TYR A 358 22.06 12.33 -10.54
N TYR A 359 20.94 11.83 -10.01
CA TYR A 359 20.41 10.52 -10.34
C TYR A 359 18.96 10.41 -9.89
N SER A 360 18.17 9.63 -10.61
CA SER A 360 16.77 9.38 -10.29
C SER A 360 16.44 7.91 -10.46
N THR A 361 15.54 7.40 -9.62
CA THR A 361 15.03 6.02 -9.68
C THR A 361 13.59 5.96 -9.26
N GLN A 362 12.83 4.99 -9.80
CA GLN A 362 11.50 4.68 -9.33
C GLN A 362 11.61 3.71 -8.16
N VAL A 363 11.06 4.09 -7.00
CA VAL A 363 11.15 3.33 -5.74
C VAL A 363 9.86 2.59 -5.40
N ALA A 364 8.74 2.97 -6.01
CA ALA A 364 7.46 2.27 -5.84
C ALA A 364 6.57 2.44 -7.07
N VAL A 365 5.59 1.57 -7.19
CA VAL A 365 4.50 1.60 -8.16
C VAL A 365 3.17 1.72 -7.41
N CYS A 366 2.12 2.13 -8.08
CA CYS A 366 0.74 2.25 -7.59
C CYS A 366 0.58 2.87 -6.19
N PRO A 367 0.87 4.18 -6.00
CA PRO A 367 1.23 5.16 -7.03
C PRO A 367 2.73 5.12 -7.38
N PRO A 368 3.12 5.57 -8.59
CA PRO A 368 4.52 5.70 -8.95
C PRO A 368 5.24 6.70 -8.03
N VAL A 369 6.35 6.27 -7.41
CA VAL A 369 7.17 7.11 -6.55
C VAL A 369 8.58 7.20 -7.13
N PHE A 370 9.01 8.42 -7.44
CA PHE A 370 10.34 8.71 -7.97
C PHE A 370 11.21 9.35 -6.91
N ALA A 371 12.38 8.79 -6.65
CA ALA A 371 13.40 9.37 -5.79
C ALA A 371 14.45 10.09 -6.64
N LEU A 372 14.61 11.39 -6.42
CA LEU A 372 15.62 12.24 -7.04
C LEU A 372 16.74 12.52 -6.03
N PHE A 373 17.94 12.06 -6.36
CA PHE A 373 19.12 12.31 -5.54
C PHE A 373 19.77 13.63 -5.95
N VAL A 374 19.75 14.59 -5.04
CA VAL A 374 20.13 15.97 -5.30
C VAL A 374 21.24 16.45 -4.32
N ASN A 375 21.92 17.54 -4.68
CA ASN A 375 22.90 18.15 -3.78
C ASN A 375 22.26 18.73 -2.51
N GLN A 376 21.17 19.49 -2.67
CA GLN A 376 20.48 20.17 -1.57
C GLN A 376 18.96 20.13 -1.76
N PRO A 377 18.21 19.23 -1.08
CA PRO A 377 16.75 19.14 -1.21
C PRO A 377 16.01 20.45 -0.91
N LYS A 378 16.57 21.29 -0.02
CA LYS A 378 15.99 22.58 0.37
C LYS A 378 16.18 23.69 -0.68
N ALA A 379 17.02 23.48 -1.70
CA ALA A 379 17.19 24.41 -2.80
C ALA A 379 16.02 24.36 -3.79
N PHE A 380 15.30 23.23 -3.85
CA PHE A 380 14.17 23.04 -4.75
C PHE A 380 12.89 23.61 -4.11
N SER A 381 12.40 24.73 -4.67
CA SER A 381 11.15 25.36 -4.23
C SER A 381 9.93 24.45 -4.43
N LYS A 382 8.82 24.74 -3.75
CA LYS A 382 7.56 24.00 -3.94
C LYS A 382 7.08 24.04 -5.41
N ASP A 383 7.21 25.19 -6.06
CA ASP A 383 6.80 25.36 -7.47
C ASP A 383 7.69 24.57 -8.42
N TYR A 384 8.99 24.53 -8.17
CA TYR A 384 9.89 23.73 -8.99
C TYR A 384 9.66 22.23 -8.81
N LYS A 385 9.36 21.78 -7.59
CA LYS A 385 8.98 20.39 -7.33
C LYS A 385 7.69 19.99 -8.04
N ARG A 386 6.70 20.91 -8.06
CA ARG A 386 5.45 20.72 -8.80
C ARG A 386 5.71 20.68 -10.31
N TYR A 387 6.56 21.55 -10.83
CA TYR A 387 6.98 21.54 -12.23
C TYR A 387 7.60 20.19 -12.61
N ILE A 388 8.58 19.68 -11.84
CA ILE A 388 9.17 18.36 -12.10
C ILE A 388 8.10 17.26 -12.07
N ALA A 389 7.20 17.25 -11.09
CA ALA A 389 6.15 16.25 -11.03
C ALA A 389 5.24 16.27 -12.26
N ASN A 390 4.84 17.45 -12.72
CA ASN A 390 4.01 17.59 -13.91
C ASN A 390 4.76 17.17 -15.19
N ALA A 391 6.01 17.60 -15.35
CA ALA A 391 6.82 17.23 -16.51
C ALA A 391 7.15 15.72 -16.55
N LEU A 392 7.39 15.09 -15.39
CA LEU A 392 7.56 13.63 -15.32
C LEU A 392 6.26 12.89 -15.65
N ARG A 393 5.11 13.42 -15.21
CA ARG A 393 3.81 12.81 -15.48
C ARG A 393 3.52 12.79 -16.99
N GLU A 394 3.76 13.90 -17.66
CA GLU A 394 3.60 14.03 -19.12
C GLU A 394 4.60 13.15 -19.87
N ALA A 395 5.89 13.27 -19.57
CA ALA A 395 6.94 12.59 -20.32
C ALA A 395 6.96 11.05 -20.14
N LEU A 396 6.39 10.52 -19.07
CA LEU A 396 6.38 9.09 -18.75
C LEU A 396 4.98 8.44 -18.91
N ASP A 397 4.04 9.15 -19.53
CA ASP A 397 2.68 8.65 -19.77
C ASP A 397 1.89 8.32 -18.49
N PHE A 398 2.00 9.19 -17.47
CA PHE A 398 1.26 9.12 -16.22
C PHE A 398 0.22 10.26 -16.08
N GLU A 399 -0.35 10.77 -17.17
CA GLU A 399 -1.22 11.95 -17.14
C GLU A 399 -2.41 11.80 -16.19
N GLU A 400 -3.05 10.63 -16.17
CA GLU A 400 -4.19 10.30 -15.30
C GLU A 400 -3.78 9.64 -13.98
N ILE A 401 -2.47 9.60 -13.68
CA ILE A 401 -1.92 8.91 -12.52
C ILE A 401 -1.26 9.93 -11.59
N PRO A 402 -1.57 9.90 -10.29
CA PRO A 402 -0.85 10.71 -9.32
C PRO A 402 0.55 10.14 -9.15
N ILE A 403 1.56 10.98 -9.27
CA ILE A 403 2.94 10.58 -9.01
C ILE A 403 3.48 11.29 -7.77
N ARG A 404 4.37 10.64 -7.06
CA ARG A 404 5.07 11.22 -5.91
C ARG A 404 6.55 11.38 -6.22
N VAL A 405 7.07 12.58 -6.00
CA VAL A 405 8.50 12.87 -6.22
C VAL A 405 9.18 13.17 -4.89
N LEU A 406 10.18 12.38 -4.54
CA LEU A 406 10.96 12.51 -3.31
C LEU A 406 12.34 13.10 -3.65
N PHE A 407 12.71 14.18 -2.96
CA PHE A 407 14.04 14.77 -3.07
C PHE A 407 14.91 14.28 -1.91
N ARG A 408 15.95 13.51 -2.22
CA ARG A 408 16.87 12.93 -1.25
C ARG A 408 18.25 13.57 -1.42
N LYS A 409 18.92 13.87 -0.31
CA LYS A 409 20.32 14.30 -0.36
C LYS A 409 21.16 13.10 -0.80
N ARG A 410 22.07 13.31 -1.76
CA ARG A 410 23.09 12.31 -2.09
C ARG A 410 24.03 12.21 -0.89
N GLU A 411 24.11 11.05 -0.25
CA GLU A 411 25.16 10.75 0.72
C GLU A 411 26.45 10.47 -0.05
N SER A 412 27.53 11.11 0.35
CA SER A 412 28.87 10.81 -0.19
C SER A 412 29.27 9.42 0.29
N LEU A 413 29.58 8.52 -0.64
CA LEU A 413 30.13 7.19 -0.31
C LEU A 413 31.61 7.25 0.15
N TYR A 414 32.17 8.47 0.25
CA TYR A 414 33.52 8.70 0.74
C TYR A 414 33.41 9.47 2.07
N HIS A 415 33.48 8.76 3.17
CA HIS A 415 34.08 9.29 4.38
C HIS A 415 35.56 8.93 4.30
N ASP A 416 36.42 9.98 4.22
CA ASP A 416 37.85 9.88 4.41
C ASP A 416 38.18 9.28 5.78
#